data_8e2153da9886e8ec88e5619496dd4d60
#
_entry.id   8e2153da9886e8ec88e5619496dd4d60
#
_cell.length_a   1.000
_cell.length_b   1.000
_cell.length_c   1.000
_cell.angle_alpha   90.00
_cell.angle_beta   90.00
_cell.angle_gamma   90.00
#
_symmetry.space_group_name_H-M   'P 1'
#
loop_
_entity.id
_entity.type
_entity.pdbx_description
1 polymer ?
#
loop_
_entity_poly.entity_id
_entity_poly.type
_entity_poly.pdbx_seq_one_letter_code
_entity_poly.pdbx_strand_id
1 'polypeptide(L)'
;MKCKVCERENPEGALFCGNCGSPFEEENAQQTSEVVHTEQPYANESEYVTANRSTITSRMIRASMFDIHAYEEVEADKSATKQALTVVLIVALVGSLPSLVSGDIRYLLFTFMASVSYWAVWAFITYFIGTKMLPEQTTDADWGQLLRTTGFAQSPGVLTIFGIIPGVASLLAIPIMMWQIGTMVMAVRQALDYKSTLRAVGVVLIGIIPAIISLFFIAVVLMGLLGLDPVPVSS
;
A
#
# COMPACT_ATOMS: atom_id res chain seq x y z
N MET A 1 -15.18 47.25 -13.02
CA MET A 1 -14.74 47.66 -11.65
C MET A 1 -13.22 47.91 -11.64
N LYS A 2 -12.71 48.84 -10.80
CA LYS A 2 -11.29 49.17 -10.76
C LYS A 2 -10.61 48.41 -9.60
N CYS A 3 -9.47 47.77 -9.86
CA CYS A 3 -8.74 47.02 -8.83
C CYS A 3 -8.10 47.99 -7.83
N LYS A 4 -8.31 47.76 -6.53
CA LYS A 4 -7.73 48.60 -5.46
C LYS A 4 -6.20 48.46 -5.31
N VAL A 5 -5.60 47.37 -5.85
CA VAL A 5 -4.18 47.07 -5.70
C VAL A 5 -3.36 47.56 -6.89
N CYS A 6 -3.84 47.40 -8.13
CA CYS A 6 -3.08 47.76 -9.34
C CYS A 6 -3.80 48.77 -10.24
N GLU A 7 -4.95 49.32 -9.80
CA GLU A 7 -5.78 50.35 -10.44
C GLU A 7 -6.31 50.00 -11.84
N ARG A 8 -6.11 48.76 -12.30
CA ARG A 8 -6.55 48.33 -13.63
C ARG A 8 -8.06 48.10 -13.66
N GLU A 9 -8.70 48.47 -14.77
CA GLU A 9 -10.12 48.20 -15.01
C GLU A 9 -10.35 46.73 -15.33
N ASN A 10 -11.35 46.14 -14.72
CA ASN A 10 -11.78 44.75 -14.90
C ASN A 10 -13.28 44.72 -15.19
N PRO A 11 -13.79 43.65 -15.89
CA PRO A 11 -15.21 43.48 -16.13
C PRO A 11 -16.02 43.50 -14.83
N GLU A 12 -17.28 43.98 -14.90
CA GLU A 12 -18.19 43.90 -13.76
C GLU A 12 -18.51 42.42 -13.44
N GLY A 13 -18.42 42.05 -12.13
CA GLY A 13 -18.61 40.65 -11.69
C GLY A 13 -17.36 39.79 -11.70
N ALA A 14 -16.16 40.35 -12.01
CA ALA A 14 -14.92 39.60 -11.87
C ALA A 14 -14.62 39.31 -10.40
N LEU A 15 -14.35 38.05 -10.04
CA LEU A 15 -14.00 37.63 -8.68
C LEU A 15 -12.54 37.98 -8.34
N PHE A 16 -11.67 38.05 -9.35
CA PHE A 16 -10.24 38.35 -9.21
C PHE A 16 -9.79 39.35 -10.29
N CYS A 17 -8.82 40.17 -9.97
CA CYS A 17 -8.20 41.07 -10.95
C CYS A 17 -7.40 40.29 -12.01
N GLY A 18 -7.72 40.44 -13.27
CA GLY A 18 -7.04 39.78 -14.39
C GLY A 18 -5.56 40.17 -14.57
N ASN A 19 -5.06 41.19 -13.86
CA ASN A 19 -3.68 41.65 -13.98
C ASN A 19 -2.79 41.27 -12.78
N CYS A 20 -3.30 41.40 -11.53
CA CYS A 20 -2.52 41.14 -10.32
C CYS A 20 -3.04 39.98 -9.49
N GLY A 21 -4.17 39.34 -9.86
CA GLY A 21 -4.76 38.22 -9.16
C GLY A 21 -5.42 38.55 -7.81
N SER A 22 -5.48 39.83 -7.40
CA SER A 22 -6.10 40.21 -6.15
C SER A 22 -7.61 39.95 -6.20
N PRO A 23 -8.22 39.36 -5.14
CA PRO A 23 -9.67 39.17 -5.08
C PRO A 23 -10.38 40.52 -4.94
N PHE A 24 -11.56 40.64 -5.56
CA PHE A 24 -12.49 41.74 -5.27
C PHE A 24 -13.37 41.31 -4.11
N GLU A 25 -13.31 42.03 -2.98
CA GLU A 25 -14.19 41.81 -1.84
C GLU A 25 -15.63 42.21 -2.24
N GLU A 26 -16.58 41.30 -2.10
CA GLU A 26 -18.01 41.58 -2.19
C GLU A 26 -18.44 42.34 -0.93
N GLU A 27 -18.47 43.65 -1.02
CA GLU A 27 -19.12 44.54 -0.02
C GLU A 27 -20.62 44.56 -0.33
N ASN A 28 -21.41 43.78 0.41
CA ASN A 28 -22.87 43.68 0.52
C ASN A 28 -23.52 42.37 0.07
N ALA A 29 -23.68 41.46 1.00
CA ALA A 29 -24.87 40.61 1.04
C ALA A 29 -25.35 40.41 2.48
N GLN A 30 -25.66 41.52 3.18
CA GLN A 30 -26.66 41.53 4.25
C GLN A 30 -27.93 42.08 3.67
N GLN A 31 -28.82 41.22 3.19
CA GLN A 31 -30.27 41.31 3.34
C GLN A 31 -31.00 40.31 2.44
N THR A 32 -31.84 39.52 3.08
CA THR A 32 -32.99 38.81 2.56
C THR A 32 -32.75 37.54 1.73
N SER A 33 -32.77 36.41 2.43
CA SER A 33 -33.74 35.35 2.13
C SER A 33 -33.73 34.33 3.26
N GLU A 34 -34.75 34.41 4.12
CA GLU A 34 -35.16 33.35 5.02
C GLU A 34 -35.67 32.18 4.19
N VAL A 35 -34.74 31.37 3.70
CA VAL A 35 -35.01 30.01 3.18
C VAL A 35 -34.83 29.09 4.37
N VAL A 36 -35.93 28.57 4.88
CA VAL A 36 -35.98 27.46 5.83
C VAL A 36 -35.25 26.27 5.15
N HIS A 37 -33.96 26.22 5.32
CA HIS A 37 -33.21 24.98 5.12
C HIS A 37 -33.47 24.13 6.36
N THR A 38 -34.32 23.12 6.21
CA THR A 38 -34.27 21.93 7.04
C THR A 38 -32.83 21.45 6.95
N GLU A 39 -32.05 21.72 8.00
CA GLU A 39 -30.74 21.15 8.22
C GLU A 39 -30.90 19.61 8.32
N GLN A 40 -30.84 18.94 7.18
CA GLN A 40 -30.31 17.60 7.20
C GLN A 40 -28.82 17.77 7.57
N PRO A 41 -28.30 17.06 8.58
CA PRO A 41 -26.88 17.09 8.87
C PRO A 41 -26.16 16.54 7.65
N TYR A 42 -25.64 17.43 6.81
CA TYR A 42 -24.62 17.09 5.84
C TYR A 42 -23.42 16.60 6.68
N ALA A 43 -23.38 15.30 6.92
CA ALA A 43 -22.15 14.66 7.36
C ALA A 43 -21.07 15.15 6.38
N ASN A 44 -20.10 15.91 6.92
CA ASN A 44 -19.07 16.57 6.14
C ASN A 44 -18.55 15.58 5.11
N GLU A 45 -18.72 15.88 3.83
CA GLU A 45 -18.23 15.04 2.71
C GLU A 45 -16.74 14.74 2.88
N SER A 46 -15.99 15.69 3.46
CA SER A 46 -14.61 15.52 3.87
C SER A 46 -14.43 14.48 4.98
N GLU A 47 -15.34 14.40 5.95
CA GLU A 47 -15.29 13.43 7.05
C GLU A 47 -15.69 12.03 6.58
N TYR A 48 -16.67 11.92 5.69
CA TYR A 48 -17.05 10.66 5.04
C TYR A 48 -15.94 10.14 4.11
N VAL A 49 -15.31 11.03 3.34
CA VAL A 49 -14.19 10.68 2.44
C VAL A 49 -12.95 10.27 3.24
N THR A 50 -12.65 10.94 4.35
CA THR A 50 -11.51 10.56 5.22
C THR A 50 -11.80 9.28 6.00
N ALA A 51 -13.00 9.08 6.53
CA ALA A 51 -13.40 7.85 7.21
C ALA A 51 -13.37 6.64 6.26
N ASN A 52 -13.81 6.80 5.01
CA ASN A 52 -13.77 5.73 4.01
C ASN A 52 -12.34 5.42 3.51
N ARG A 53 -11.45 6.42 3.48
CA ARG A 53 -10.03 6.22 3.14
C ARG A 53 -9.26 5.45 4.20
N SER A 54 -9.63 5.55 5.45
CA SER A 54 -8.96 4.88 6.57
C SER A 54 -9.35 3.41 6.76
N THR A 55 -10.37 2.90 6.04
CA THR A 55 -10.76 1.49 6.14
C THR A 55 -9.72 0.58 5.51
N ILE A 56 -9.47 -0.59 6.12
CA ILE A 56 -8.51 -1.59 5.61
C ILE A 56 -8.79 -1.97 4.15
N THR A 57 -10.06 -2.17 3.79
CA THR A 57 -10.46 -2.54 2.42
C THR A 57 -10.14 -1.44 1.41
N SER A 58 -10.45 -0.18 1.75
CA SER A 58 -10.12 0.95 0.89
C SER A 58 -8.61 1.08 0.69
N ARG A 59 -7.82 0.97 1.76
CA ARG A 59 -6.35 0.98 1.70
C ARG A 59 -5.81 -0.17 0.84
N MET A 60 -6.35 -1.39 0.99
CA MET A 60 -5.96 -2.56 0.17
C MET A 60 -6.23 -2.33 -1.33
N ILE A 61 -7.42 -1.86 -1.69
CA ILE A 61 -7.79 -1.59 -3.09
C ILE A 61 -6.89 -0.50 -3.68
N ARG A 62 -6.74 0.61 -2.98
CA ARG A 62 -5.92 1.75 -3.43
C ARG A 62 -4.44 1.35 -3.58
N ALA A 63 -3.88 0.63 -2.60
CA ALA A 63 -2.51 0.12 -2.69
C ALA A 63 -2.34 -0.84 -3.88
N SER A 64 -3.32 -1.71 -4.15
CA SER A 64 -3.31 -2.58 -5.33
C SER A 64 -3.34 -1.79 -6.65
N MET A 65 -3.97 -0.62 -6.66
CA MET A 65 -4.04 0.28 -7.84
C MET A 65 -2.83 1.22 -7.96
N PHE A 66 -1.76 1.00 -7.21
CA PHE A 66 -0.56 1.83 -7.21
C PHE A 66 -0.82 3.28 -6.75
N ASP A 67 -1.85 3.52 -5.93
CA ASP A 67 -2.15 4.85 -5.41
C ASP A 67 -1.06 5.26 -4.39
N ILE A 68 -0.26 6.25 -4.77
CA ILE A 68 0.84 6.79 -3.97
C ILE A 68 0.33 7.31 -2.63
N HIS A 69 -0.79 8.02 -2.63
CA HIS A 69 -1.36 8.58 -1.40
C HIS A 69 -1.83 7.52 -0.41
N ALA A 70 -2.20 6.30 -0.89
CA ALA A 70 -2.49 5.19 0.01
C ALA A 70 -1.24 4.71 0.75
N TYR A 71 -0.09 4.69 0.07
CA TYR A 71 1.18 4.33 0.70
C TYR A 71 1.68 5.39 1.68
N GLU A 72 1.58 6.68 1.33
CA GLU A 72 1.89 7.81 2.23
C GLU A 72 1.01 7.78 3.48
N GLU A 73 -0.30 7.52 3.30
CA GLU A 73 -1.26 7.41 4.39
C GLU A 73 -0.90 6.30 5.37
N VAL A 74 -0.61 5.08 4.88
CA VAL A 74 -0.28 3.94 5.75
C VAL A 74 1.12 4.04 6.34
N GLU A 75 2.04 4.71 5.68
CA GLU A 75 3.37 5.01 6.18
C GLU A 75 3.31 5.91 7.40
N ALA A 76 2.58 7.02 7.31
CA ALA A 76 2.43 8.00 8.38
C ALA A 76 1.60 7.47 9.56
N ASP A 77 0.61 6.61 9.30
CA ASP A 77 -0.32 6.08 10.30
C ASP A 77 0.26 4.88 11.04
N LYS A 78 0.85 5.11 12.24
CA LYS A 78 1.37 4.01 13.09
C LYS A 78 0.30 2.98 13.47
N SER A 79 -0.99 3.36 13.51
CA SER A 79 -2.09 2.43 13.79
C SER A 79 -2.33 1.46 12.64
N ALA A 80 -1.92 1.81 11.41
CA ALA A 80 -2.00 0.96 10.24
C ALA A 80 -1.12 -0.31 10.32
N THR A 81 -0.19 -0.40 11.28
CA THR A 81 0.62 -1.62 11.50
C THR A 81 -0.26 -2.85 11.75
N LYS A 82 -1.31 -2.72 12.55
CA LYS A 82 -2.26 -3.82 12.79
C LYS A 82 -3.04 -4.18 11.52
N GLN A 83 -3.44 -3.17 10.73
CA GLN A 83 -4.13 -3.40 9.47
C GLN A 83 -3.20 -4.08 8.45
N ALA A 84 -1.94 -3.64 8.32
CA ALA A 84 -0.95 -4.26 7.47
C ALA A 84 -0.72 -5.74 7.83
N LEU A 85 -0.58 -6.05 9.13
CA LEU A 85 -0.50 -7.42 9.60
C LEU A 85 -1.76 -8.22 9.22
N THR A 86 -2.95 -7.63 9.38
CA THR A 86 -4.21 -8.29 8.98
C THR A 86 -4.23 -8.61 7.49
N VAL A 87 -3.80 -7.68 6.63
CA VAL A 87 -3.68 -7.91 5.17
C VAL A 87 -2.75 -9.10 4.90
N VAL A 88 -1.57 -9.10 5.52
CA VAL A 88 -0.59 -10.19 5.35
C VAL A 88 -1.15 -11.52 5.82
N LEU A 89 -1.85 -11.57 6.97
CA LEU A 89 -2.46 -12.79 7.47
C LEU A 89 -3.55 -13.31 6.52
N ILE A 90 -4.38 -12.43 5.95
CA ILE A 90 -5.40 -12.81 4.96
C ILE A 90 -4.72 -13.38 3.72
N VAL A 91 -3.73 -12.69 3.17
CA VAL A 91 -3.01 -13.13 1.95
C VAL A 91 -2.26 -14.44 2.20
N ALA A 92 -1.59 -14.56 3.34
CA ALA A 92 -0.89 -15.79 3.73
C ALA A 92 -1.85 -16.97 3.89
N LEU A 93 -3.02 -16.76 4.52
CA LEU A 93 -4.05 -17.79 4.66
C LEU A 93 -4.56 -18.22 3.29
N VAL A 94 -4.97 -17.28 2.46
CA VAL A 94 -5.48 -17.56 1.11
C VAL A 94 -4.44 -18.28 0.27
N GLY A 95 -3.19 -17.80 0.28
CA GLY A 95 -2.07 -18.41 -0.45
C GLY A 95 -1.67 -19.80 0.05
N SER A 96 -2.02 -20.16 1.31
CA SER A 96 -1.73 -21.46 1.87
C SER A 96 -2.82 -22.52 1.60
N LEU A 97 -4.03 -22.11 1.20
CA LEU A 97 -5.15 -23.05 0.95
C LEU A 97 -4.83 -24.15 -0.08
N PRO A 98 -4.11 -23.88 -1.20
CA PRO A 98 -3.76 -24.93 -2.14
C PRO A 98 -2.95 -26.08 -1.54
N SER A 99 -2.20 -25.86 -0.45
CA SER A 99 -1.43 -26.91 0.21
C SER A 99 -2.28 -27.97 0.92
N LEU A 100 -3.58 -27.70 1.12
CA LEU A 100 -4.54 -28.70 1.63
C LEU A 100 -4.72 -29.91 0.69
N VAL A 101 -4.39 -29.75 -0.60
CA VAL A 101 -4.41 -30.86 -1.58
C VAL A 101 -3.47 -32.00 -1.17
N SER A 102 -2.44 -31.71 -0.37
CA SER A 102 -1.54 -32.73 0.19
C SER A 102 -2.23 -33.67 1.19
N GLY A 103 -3.40 -33.32 1.70
CA GLY A 103 -4.13 -34.06 2.74
C GLY A 103 -3.54 -33.90 4.15
N ASP A 104 -2.46 -33.13 4.33
CA ASP A 104 -1.82 -32.90 5.61
C ASP A 104 -1.86 -31.42 5.99
N ILE A 105 -2.56 -31.11 7.09
CA ILE A 105 -2.71 -29.73 7.60
C ILE A 105 -1.35 -29.08 7.94
N ARG A 106 -0.30 -29.85 8.20
CA ARG A 106 1.03 -29.32 8.50
C ARG A 106 1.60 -28.52 7.34
N TYR A 107 1.30 -28.88 6.09
CA TYR A 107 1.73 -28.10 4.90
C TYR A 107 1.01 -26.75 4.80
N LEU A 108 -0.26 -26.66 5.21
CA LEU A 108 -0.95 -25.37 5.31
C LEU A 108 -0.29 -24.50 6.37
N LEU A 109 -0.04 -25.05 7.56
CA LEU A 109 0.64 -24.31 8.63
C LEU A 109 2.03 -23.86 8.21
N PHE A 110 2.77 -24.74 7.53
CA PHE A 110 4.09 -24.42 6.98
C PHE A 110 4.05 -23.23 6.01
N THR A 111 3.19 -23.29 4.98
CA THR A 111 3.11 -22.23 3.97
C THR A 111 2.59 -20.93 4.54
N PHE A 112 1.64 -20.98 5.47
CA PHE A 112 1.13 -19.81 6.19
C PHE A 112 2.22 -19.13 7.01
N MET A 113 2.89 -19.90 7.89
CA MET A 113 3.94 -19.36 8.76
C MET A 113 5.14 -18.86 7.95
N ALA A 114 5.52 -19.58 6.89
CA ALA A 114 6.59 -19.16 5.98
C ALA A 114 6.27 -17.82 5.31
N SER A 115 5.04 -17.63 4.83
CA SER A 115 4.61 -16.39 4.17
C SER A 115 4.67 -15.19 5.12
N VAL A 116 4.16 -15.34 6.35
CA VAL A 116 4.18 -14.26 7.36
C VAL A 116 5.62 -13.92 7.77
N SER A 117 6.44 -14.93 8.04
CA SER A 117 7.84 -14.75 8.41
C SER A 117 8.64 -14.10 7.28
N TYR A 118 8.43 -14.55 6.05
CA TYR A 118 9.06 -13.99 4.86
C TYR A 118 8.74 -12.51 4.67
N TRP A 119 7.49 -12.09 4.86
CA TRP A 119 7.12 -10.67 4.79
C TRP A 119 7.90 -9.81 5.77
N ALA A 120 8.00 -10.22 7.05
CA ALA A 120 8.73 -9.46 8.05
C ALA A 120 10.22 -9.36 7.72
N VAL A 121 10.81 -10.45 7.24
CA VAL A 121 12.22 -10.49 6.80
C VAL A 121 12.42 -9.65 5.54
N TRP A 122 11.50 -9.71 4.58
CA TRP A 122 11.54 -8.89 3.38
C TRP A 122 11.52 -7.40 3.70
N ALA A 123 10.61 -6.97 4.59
CA ALA A 123 10.56 -5.58 5.04
C ALA A 123 11.88 -5.14 5.69
N PHE A 124 12.53 -6.02 6.46
CA PHE A 124 13.84 -5.74 7.04
C PHE A 124 14.95 -5.66 5.98
N ILE A 125 14.97 -6.58 5.01
CA ILE A 125 15.95 -6.58 3.91
C ILE A 125 15.84 -5.29 3.11
N THR A 126 14.64 -4.89 2.71
CA THR A 126 14.41 -3.67 1.93
C THR A 126 14.74 -2.41 2.73
N TYR A 127 14.42 -2.39 4.02
CA TYR A 127 14.85 -1.35 4.95
C TYR A 127 16.38 -1.24 4.98
N PHE A 128 17.09 -2.35 5.21
CA PHE A 128 18.54 -2.35 5.31
C PHE A 128 19.22 -1.90 4.02
N ILE A 129 18.80 -2.46 2.88
CA ILE A 129 19.34 -2.09 1.57
C ILE A 129 19.05 -0.62 1.27
N GLY A 130 17.81 -0.17 1.48
CA GLY A 130 17.37 1.18 1.19
C GLY A 130 18.08 2.25 2.04
N THR A 131 18.24 2.00 3.34
CA THR A 131 18.84 2.99 4.24
C THR A 131 20.35 2.92 4.34
N LYS A 132 20.98 1.77 4.05
CA LYS A 132 22.43 1.56 4.25
C LYS A 132 23.22 1.41 2.95
N MET A 133 22.63 0.81 1.92
CA MET A 133 23.34 0.55 0.66
C MET A 133 22.97 1.55 -0.44
N LEU A 134 21.72 1.96 -0.53
CA LEU A 134 21.19 2.82 -1.59
C LEU A 134 20.41 4.05 -1.05
N PRO A 135 20.86 4.75 0.03
CA PRO A 135 20.12 5.89 0.56
C PRO A 135 20.06 7.04 -0.46
N GLU A 136 18.99 7.83 -0.41
CA GLU A 136 18.93 9.18 -0.97
C GLU A 136 19.13 10.22 0.15
N GLN A 137 19.35 11.48 -0.21
CA GLN A 137 19.48 12.55 0.78
C GLN A 137 18.19 12.78 1.58
N THR A 138 17.06 12.37 1.03
CA THR A 138 15.73 12.46 1.62
C THR A 138 15.32 11.19 2.38
N THR A 139 16.12 10.13 2.36
CA THR A 139 15.76 8.86 3.00
C THR A 139 15.77 8.99 4.52
N ASP A 140 14.58 8.99 5.12
CA ASP A 140 14.36 8.91 6.56
C ASP A 140 13.28 7.86 6.83
N ALA A 141 13.69 6.64 7.09
CA ALA A 141 12.77 5.51 7.18
C ALA A 141 13.08 4.64 8.41
N ASP A 142 12.03 4.09 8.99
CA ASP A 142 12.11 3.04 9.99
C ASP A 142 11.57 1.70 9.46
N TRP A 143 11.90 0.61 10.14
CA TRP A 143 11.42 -0.71 9.76
C TRP A 143 9.88 -0.83 9.83
N GLY A 144 9.24 -0.11 10.76
CA GLY A 144 7.79 -0.10 10.88
C GLY A 144 7.10 0.50 9.65
N GLN A 145 7.68 1.53 9.03
CA GLN A 145 7.20 2.10 7.77
C GLN A 145 7.24 1.04 6.67
N LEU A 146 8.36 0.34 6.52
CA LEU A 146 8.49 -0.75 5.54
C LEU A 146 7.49 -1.89 5.82
N LEU A 147 7.28 -2.27 7.09
CA LEU A 147 6.27 -3.27 7.45
C LEU A 147 4.87 -2.84 7.01
N ARG A 148 4.48 -1.58 7.25
CA ARG A 148 3.16 -1.07 6.88
C ARG A 148 2.96 -1.04 5.37
N THR A 149 3.86 -0.38 4.66
CA THR A 149 3.76 -0.19 3.20
C THR A 149 3.86 -1.52 2.44
N THR A 150 4.84 -2.38 2.77
CA THR A 150 4.99 -3.69 2.14
C THR A 150 3.87 -4.66 2.52
N GLY A 151 3.27 -4.52 3.70
CA GLY A 151 2.10 -5.29 4.10
C GLY A 151 0.90 -5.01 3.21
N PHE A 152 0.59 -3.74 2.94
CA PHE A 152 -0.48 -3.37 2.00
C PHE A 152 -0.12 -3.71 0.55
N ALA A 153 1.16 -3.70 0.17
CA ALA A 153 1.60 -4.13 -1.15
C ALA A 153 1.30 -5.61 -1.45
N GLN A 154 1.06 -6.43 -0.42
CA GLN A 154 0.63 -7.82 -0.59
C GLN A 154 -0.83 -7.95 -1.07
N SER A 155 -1.63 -6.88 -1.05
CA SER A 155 -3.07 -6.93 -1.33
C SER A 155 -3.46 -7.65 -2.62
N PRO A 156 -2.75 -7.53 -3.77
CA PRO A 156 -3.07 -8.31 -4.97
C PRO A 156 -3.00 -9.83 -4.76
N GLY A 157 -2.22 -10.27 -3.77
CA GLY A 157 -2.08 -11.69 -3.41
C GLY A 157 -3.38 -12.37 -2.95
N VAL A 158 -4.41 -11.60 -2.56
CA VAL A 158 -5.75 -12.16 -2.27
C VAL A 158 -6.32 -12.90 -3.49
N LEU A 159 -5.94 -12.50 -4.70
CA LEU A 159 -6.39 -13.15 -5.94
C LEU A 159 -5.86 -14.59 -6.11
N THR A 160 -4.87 -15.01 -5.31
CA THR A 160 -4.41 -16.40 -5.30
C THR A 160 -5.50 -17.37 -4.85
N ILE A 161 -6.60 -16.89 -4.26
CA ILE A 161 -7.79 -17.70 -3.94
C ILE A 161 -8.33 -18.44 -5.18
N PHE A 162 -8.24 -17.83 -6.35
CA PHE A 162 -8.68 -18.47 -7.60
C PHE A 162 -7.79 -19.64 -8.01
N GLY A 163 -6.61 -19.77 -7.41
CA GLY A 163 -5.71 -20.92 -7.58
C GLY A 163 -6.25 -22.24 -7.06
N ILE A 164 -7.33 -22.25 -6.27
CA ILE A 164 -8.05 -23.47 -5.85
C ILE A 164 -8.70 -24.14 -7.07
N ILE A 165 -9.03 -23.39 -8.12
CA ILE A 165 -9.65 -23.92 -9.33
C ILE A 165 -8.56 -24.59 -10.19
N PRO A 166 -8.69 -25.89 -10.52
CA PRO A 166 -7.69 -26.58 -11.36
C PRO A 166 -7.41 -25.86 -12.67
N GLY A 167 -6.14 -25.68 -13.01
CA GLY A 167 -5.68 -24.96 -14.20
C GLY A 167 -5.67 -23.44 -14.10
N VAL A 168 -6.41 -22.82 -13.19
CA VAL A 168 -6.42 -21.35 -13.01
C VAL A 168 -5.17 -20.87 -12.31
N ALA A 169 -4.64 -21.65 -11.36
CA ALA A 169 -3.41 -21.31 -10.63
C ALA A 169 -2.24 -20.96 -11.54
N SER A 170 -1.96 -21.81 -12.53
CA SER A 170 -0.85 -21.62 -13.49
C SER A 170 -1.05 -20.41 -14.39
N LEU A 171 -2.31 -20.11 -14.75
CA LEU A 171 -2.65 -18.96 -15.59
C LEU A 171 -2.47 -17.62 -14.84
N LEU A 172 -2.86 -17.59 -13.57
CA LEU A 172 -2.86 -16.35 -12.76
C LEU A 172 -1.52 -16.12 -12.02
N ALA A 173 -0.69 -17.13 -11.85
CA ALA A 173 0.54 -17.03 -11.05
C ALA A 173 1.45 -15.89 -11.52
N ILE A 174 1.76 -15.83 -12.83
CA ILE A 174 2.63 -14.79 -13.38
C ILE A 174 2.00 -13.41 -13.33
N PRO A 175 0.74 -13.17 -13.76
CA PRO A 175 0.09 -11.88 -13.62
C PRO A 175 0.05 -11.36 -12.17
N ILE A 176 -0.32 -12.19 -11.20
CA ILE A 176 -0.37 -11.81 -9.79
C ILE A 176 1.03 -11.49 -9.28
N MET A 177 2.03 -12.31 -9.61
CA MET A 177 3.42 -12.07 -9.22
C MET A 177 3.95 -10.74 -9.77
N MET A 178 3.72 -10.45 -11.05
CA MET A 178 4.14 -9.18 -11.66
C MET A 178 3.44 -7.99 -11.02
N TRP A 179 2.16 -8.13 -10.70
CA TRP A 179 1.41 -7.10 -9.98
C TRP A 179 1.98 -6.86 -8.58
N GLN A 180 2.25 -7.92 -7.81
CA GLN A 180 2.86 -7.81 -6.48
C GLN A 180 4.26 -7.19 -6.53
N ILE A 181 5.07 -7.50 -7.53
CA ILE A 181 6.38 -6.83 -7.72
C ILE A 181 6.18 -5.33 -7.93
N GLY A 182 5.23 -4.93 -8.77
CA GLY A 182 4.93 -3.52 -9.02
C GLY A 182 4.47 -2.78 -7.75
N THR A 183 3.51 -3.35 -7.01
CA THR A 183 3.04 -2.77 -5.74
C THR A 183 4.15 -2.73 -4.69
N MET A 184 5.04 -3.73 -4.66
CA MET A 184 6.19 -3.75 -3.77
C MET A 184 7.20 -2.64 -4.08
N VAL A 185 7.48 -2.38 -5.37
CA VAL A 185 8.34 -1.25 -5.79
C VAL A 185 7.74 0.08 -5.34
N MET A 186 6.42 0.27 -5.46
CA MET A 186 5.75 1.50 -5.00
C MET A 186 5.82 1.63 -3.47
N ALA A 187 5.59 0.54 -2.74
CA ALA A 187 5.68 0.51 -1.29
C ALA A 187 7.09 0.89 -0.79
N VAL A 188 8.12 0.30 -1.40
CA VAL A 188 9.53 0.58 -1.05
C VAL A 188 9.90 2.02 -1.41
N ARG A 189 9.42 2.53 -2.56
CA ARG A 189 9.68 3.91 -2.98
C ARG A 189 9.14 4.90 -1.97
N GLN A 190 7.90 4.73 -1.54
CA GLN A 190 7.26 5.64 -0.58
C GLN A 190 7.91 5.51 0.80
N ALA A 191 8.04 4.31 1.35
CA ALA A 191 8.62 4.08 2.66
C ALA A 191 10.09 4.52 2.83
N LEU A 192 10.80 4.75 1.73
CA LEU A 192 12.19 5.25 1.73
C LEU A 192 12.30 6.71 1.25
N ASP A 193 11.18 7.40 1.01
CA ASP A 193 11.13 8.76 0.47
C ASP A 193 11.93 8.95 -0.81
N TYR A 194 11.95 7.91 -1.67
CA TYR A 194 12.71 7.97 -2.92
C TYR A 194 12.03 8.81 -3.98
N LYS A 195 12.77 9.76 -4.53
CA LYS A 195 12.36 10.52 -5.72
C LYS A 195 12.39 9.67 -6.98
N SER A 196 13.33 8.71 -7.04
CA SER A 196 13.54 7.84 -8.21
C SER A 196 12.90 6.46 -8.02
N THR A 197 11.92 6.12 -8.86
CA THR A 197 11.36 4.76 -8.92
C THR A 197 12.42 3.71 -9.30
N LEU A 198 13.39 4.09 -10.15
CA LEU A 198 14.47 3.18 -10.56
C LEU A 198 15.32 2.73 -9.37
N ARG A 199 15.52 3.60 -8.39
CA ARG A 199 16.24 3.26 -7.16
C ARG A 199 15.46 2.27 -6.30
N ALA A 200 14.14 2.44 -6.18
CA ALA A 200 13.28 1.47 -5.52
C ALA A 200 13.30 0.11 -6.22
N VAL A 201 13.29 0.09 -7.55
CA VAL A 201 13.51 -1.14 -8.35
C VAL A 201 14.86 -1.77 -8.00
N GLY A 202 15.93 -0.96 -7.90
CA GLY A 202 17.26 -1.44 -7.49
C GLY A 202 17.24 -2.10 -6.11
N VAL A 203 16.58 -1.50 -5.13
CA VAL A 203 16.43 -2.08 -3.78
C VAL A 203 15.71 -3.43 -3.84
N VAL A 204 14.60 -3.49 -4.56
CA VAL A 204 13.82 -4.74 -4.73
C VAL A 204 14.66 -5.82 -5.42
N LEU A 205 15.36 -5.50 -6.52
CA LEU A 205 16.19 -6.47 -7.25
C LEU A 205 17.37 -6.97 -6.41
N ILE A 206 18.10 -6.09 -5.72
CA ILE A 206 19.21 -6.49 -4.84
C ILE A 206 18.67 -7.32 -3.68
N GLY A 207 17.48 -7.00 -3.17
CA GLY A 207 16.81 -7.72 -2.10
C GLY A 207 16.43 -9.17 -2.44
N ILE A 208 16.29 -9.52 -3.72
CA ILE A 208 15.86 -10.87 -4.14
C ILE A 208 16.81 -11.95 -3.61
N ILE A 209 18.13 -11.77 -3.75
CA ILE A 209 19.10 -12.78 -3.34
C ILE A 209 19.04 -13.06 -1.84
N PRO A 210 19.19 -12.06 -0.94
CA PRO A 210 19.08 -12.32 0.50
C PRO A 210 17.69 -12.79 0.90
N ALA A 211 16.63 -12.41 0.17
CA ALA A 211 15.28 -12.90 0.42
C ALA A 211 15.13 -14.39 0.10
N ILE A 212 15.68 -14.87 -1.01
CA ILE A 212 15.68 -16.31 -1.36
C ILE A 212 16.46 -17.11 -0.32
N ILE A 213 17.62 -16.61 0.11
CA ILE A 213 18.43 -17.26 1.16
C ILE A 213 17.62 -17.32 2.45
N SER A 214 16.99 -16.23 2.85
CA SER A 214 16.15 -16.17 4.06
C SER A 214 14.97 -17.13 3.99
N LEU A 215 14.30 -17.20 2.83
CA LEU A 215 13.18 -18.12 2.61
C LEU A 215 13.63 -19.58 2.76
N PHE A 216 14.82 -19.93 2.24
CA PHE A 216 15.39 -21.25 2.42
C PHE A 216 15.59 -21.59 3.92
N PHE A 217 16.20 -20.68 4.67
CA PHE A 217 16.39 -20.89 6.12
C PHE A 217 15.07 -20.98 6.89
N ILE A 218 14.10 -20.11 6.58
CA ILE A 218 12.74 -20.17 7.14
C ILE A 218 12.13 -21.54 6.86
N ALA A 219 12.22 -22.01 5.61
CA ALA A 219 11.66 -23.30 5.20
C ALA A 219 12.31 -24.46 5.98
N VAL A 220 13.62 -24.52 6.05
CA VAL A 220 14.35 -25.57 6.79
C VAL A 220 13.94 -25.60 8.27
N VAL A 221 13.89 -24.44 8.93
CA VAL A 221 13.49 -24.35 10.33
C VAL A 221 12.05 -24.78 10.54
N LEU A 222 11.12 -24.30 9.72
CA LEU A 222 9.71 -24.64 9.86
C LEU A 222 9.42 -26.12 9.52
N MET A 223 10.09 -26.69 8.51
CA MET A 223 9.97 -28.12 8.20
C MET A 223 10.44 -28.97 9.39
N GLY A 224 11.58 -28.61 9.98
CA GLY A 224 12.07 -29.29 11.17
C GLY A 224 11.12 -29.19 12.37
N LEU A 225 10.55 -28.01 12.62
CA LEU A 225 9.59 -27.77 13.71
C LEU A 225 8.27 -28.53 13.53
N LEU A 226 7.79 -28.65 12.28
CA LEU A 226 6.52 -29.32 11.95
C LEU A 226 6.70 -30.82 11.66
N GLY A 227 7.92 -31.33 11.68
CA GLY A 227 8.22 -32.73 11.36
C GLY A 227 7.81 -33.10 9.93
N LEU A 228 8.06 -32.18 8.98
CA LEU A 228 7.79 -32.40 7.55
C LEU A 228 9.04 -32.95 6.87
N ASP A 229 8.86 -34.07 6.16
CA ASP A 229 9.92 -34.56 5.28
C ASP A 229 10.05 -33.68 4.03
N PRO A 230 11.26 -33.49 3.49
CA PRO A 230 11.42 -32.84 2.20
C PRO A 230 10.59 -33.56 1.15
N VAL A 231 9.74 -32.83 0.42
CA VAL A 231 8.92 -33.42 -0.65
C VAL A 231 9.88 -34.14 -1.62
N PRO A 232 9.72 -35.45 -1.83
CA PRO A 232 10.56 -36.14 -2.80
C PRO A 232 10.32 -35.52 -4.17
N VAL A 233 11.37 -34.96 -4.76
CA VAL A 233 11.34 -34.46 -6.14
C VAL A 233 11.06 -35.66 -6.99
N SER A 234 9.80 -35.80 -7.45
CA SER A 234 9.45 -36.87 -8.40
C SER A 234 10.27 -36.64 -9.66
N SER A 235 11.24 -37.51 -9.84
CA SER A 235 12.02 -37.65 -11.08
C SER A 235 11.17 -38.01 -12.27
#